data_5298ed9234d8dd5257d360f46146c511
#
_entry.id   5298ed9234d8dd5257d360f46146c511
#
_cell.length_a   1.000
_cell.length_b   1.000
_cell.length_c   1.000
_cell.angle_alpha   90.00
_cell.angle_beta   90.00
_cell.angle_gamma   90.00
#
_symmetry.space_group_name_H-M   'P 1'
#
loop_
_entity.id
_entity.type
_entity.pdbx_description
1 polymer ?
#
loop_
_entity_poly.entity_id
_entity_poly.type
_entity_poly.pdbx_seq_one_letter_code
_entity_poly.pdbx_strand_id
1 'polypeptide(L)'
;MGQAQSPHQDLAGTSAIEKIKELAEKARTCFFTTKLGSDAHSIPMSLQEVDDHGVLWFMSSSESEHNRHIAEDPKVQLYFMNDSSYEYVFIKGQATVSKDRELIEKYWSDFANAWFDGKDDPRVTVIGVKAHDGYYYETKDNKVFAMAKMVFAAVTGSKNEDGGIEGGLNV
;
A
#
# COMPACT_ATOMS: atom_id res chain seq x y z
N MET A 1 10.96 -17.93 28.49
CA MET A 1 9.83 -18.45 27.72
C MET A 1 9.82 -17.70 26.41
N GLY A 2 10.32 -18.33 25.33
CA GLY A 2 10.35 -17.69 24.01
C GLY A 2 8.93 -17.48 23.51
N GLN A 3 8.58 -16.24 23.20
CA GLN A 3 7.48 -15.97 22.28
C GLN A 3 7.88 -16.64 20.95
N ALA A 4 7.00 -17.48 20.41
CA ALA A 4 7.17 -17.94 19.05
C ALA A 4 7.08 -16.68 18.16
N GLN A 5 8.24 -16.19 17.71
CA GLN A 5 8.29 -15.08 16.77
C GLN A 5 7.86 -15.63 15.42
N SER A 6 6.98 -14.91 14.75
CA SER A 6 6.70 -15.14 13.34
C SER A 6 8.01 -15.20 12.56
N PRO A 7 8.14 -16.09 11.55
CA PRO A 7 9.34 -16.11 10.73
C PRO A 7 9.59 -14.71 10.16
N HIS A 8 10.73 -14.14 10.51
CA HIS A 8 11.13 -12.81 10.06
C HIS A 8 11.94 -12.94 8.78
N GLN A 9 11.51 -12.27 7.72
CA GLN A 9 12.16 -12.29 6.42
C GLN A 9 12.25 -10.88 5.84
N ASP A 10 13.40 -10.23 6.02
CA ASP A 10 13.68 -8.95 5.38
C ASP A 10 13.95 -9.13 3.89
N LEU A 11 13.42 -8.24 3.09
CA LEU A 11 13.59 -8.20 1.65
C LEU A 11 14.25 -6.88 1.24
N ALA A 12 15.06 -6.93 0.18
CA ALA A 12 15.76 -5.76 -0.34
C ALA A 12 15.76 -5.72 -1.89
N GLY A 13 15.87 -4.54 -2.45
CA GLY A 13 15.96 -4.31 -3.88
C GLY A 13 14.76 -4.90 -4.65
N THR A 14 15.03 -5.66 -5.70
CA THR A 14 14.00 -6.26 -6.57
C THR A 14 13.00 -7.11 -5.80
N SER A 15 13.44 -7.92 -4.84
CA SER A 15 12.54 -8.75 -4.04
C SER A 15 11.59 -7.92 -3.17
N ALA A 16 12.04 -6.78 -2.66
CA ALA A 16 11.19 -5.86 -1.93
C ALA A 16 10.15 -5.20 -2.85
N ILE A 17 10.54 -4.79 -4.06
CA ILE A 17 9.64 -4.23 -5.08
C ILE A 17 8.56 -5.25 -5.47
N GLU A 18 8.96 -6.50 -5.75
CA GLU A 18 8.03 -7.58 -6.09
C GLU A 18 7.02 -7.86 -4.97
N LYS A 19 7.47 -7.85 -3.71
CA LYS A 19 6.57 -8.01 -2.56
C LYS A 19 5.60 -6.85 -2.39
N ILE A 20 6.07 -5.62 -2.56
CA ILE A 20 5.21 -4.43 -2.55
C ILE A 20 4.16 -4.52 -3.66
N LYS A 21 4.57 -4.87 -4.88
CA LYS A 21 3.66 -5.04 -6.02
C LYS A 21 2.59 -6.08 -5.72
N GLU A 22 2.99 -7.26 -5.27
CA GLU A 22 2.08 -8.36 -4.91
C GLU A 22 1.02 -7.92 -3.90
N LEU A 23 1.45 -7.37 -2.75
CA LEU A 23 0.56 -7.06 -1.65
C LEU A 23 -0.29 -5.80 -1.91
N ALA A 24 0.30 -4.76 -2.47
CA ALA A 24 -0.41 -3.51 -2.75
C ALA A 24 -1.44 -3.66 -3.88
N GLU A 25 -1.12 -4.36 -4.96
CA GLU A 25 -2.06 -4.60 -6.06
C GLU A 25 -3.20 -5.52 -5.65
N LYS A 26 -2.95 -6.47 -4.77
CA LYS A 26 -3.99 -7.35 -4.22
C LYS A 26 -4.95 -6.61 -3.29
N ALA A 27 -4.44 -5.70 -2.45
CA ALA A 27 -5.25 -4.86 -1.57
C ALA A 27 -6.00 -3.75 -2.32
N ARG A 28 -5.40 -3.16 -3.35
CA ARG A 28 -5.93 -2.11 -4.24
C ARG A 28 -6.16 -0.76 -3.59
N THR A 29 -6.57 -0.68 -2.34
CA THR A 29 -6.86 0.57 -1.63
C THR A 29 -5.94 0.70 -0.43
N CYS A 30 -5.43 1.91 -0.22
CA CYS A 30 -4.61 2.22 0.94
C CYS A 30 -5.12 3.47 1.66
N PHE A 31 -4.70 3.64 2.91
CA PHE A 31 -4.65 4.96 3.51
C PHE A 31 -3.36 5.65 3.04
N PHE A 32 -3.53 6.77 2.36
CA PHE A 32 -2.44 7.60 1.85
C PHE A 32 -2.25 8.78 2.81
N THR A 33 -1.10 8.82 3.49
CA THR A 33 -0.83 9.80 4.54
C THR A 33 0.20 10.81 4.07
N THR A 34 -0.18 12.08 4.14
CA THR A 34 0.67 13.25 3.86
C THR A 34 0.86 14.08 5.13
N LYS A 35 1.74 15.07 5.08
CA LYS A 35 2.01 16.00 6.20
C LYS A 35 2.32 15.23 7.48
N LEU A 36 3.35 14.39 7.41
CA LEU A 36 3.72 13.48 8.49
C LEU A 36 4.06 14.25 9.78
N GLY A 37 3.57 13.75 10.91
CA GLY A 37 3.76 14.37 12.21
C GLY A 37 2.45 14.53 12.97
N SER A 38 2.36 15.56 13.83
CA SER A 38 1.17 15.78 14.67
C SER A 38 -0.12 16.09 13.90
N ASP A 39 0.02 16.68 12.70
CA ASP A 39 -1.08 17.08 11.84
C ASP A 39 -1.20 16.18 10.59
N ALA A 40 -0.78 14.92 10.68
CA ALA A 40 -0.84 13.99 9.57
C ALA A 40 -2.25 13.87 8.99
N HIS A 41 -2.35 13.87 7.66
CA HIS A 41 -3.60 13.78 6.91
C HIS A 41 -3.64 12.48 6.13
N SER A 42 -4.61 11.64 6.42
CA SER A 42 -4.77 10.33 5.80
C SER A 42 -6.10 10.22 5.07
N ILE A 43 -6.05 9.79 3.82
CA ILE A 43 -7.24 9.59 2.98
C ILE A 43 -7.18 8.21 2.31
N PRO A 44 -8.32 7.56 2.04
CA PRO A 44 -8.34 6.38 1.20
C PRO A 44 -8.04 6.75 -0.25
N MET A 45 -7.12 5.99 -0.87
CA MET A 45 -6.80 6.15 -2.29
C MET A 45 -6.70 4.78 -2.97
N SER A 46 -7.18 4.72 -4.21
CA SER A 46 -7.11 3.52 -5.05
C SER A 46 -5.82 3.49 -5.85
N LEU A 47 -5.03 2.44 -5.67
CA LEU A 47 -3.83 2.17 -6.45
C LEU A 47 -4.24 1.79 -7.88
N GLN A 48 -3.58 2.39 -8.86
CA GLN A 48 -3.75 2.03 -10.27
C GLN A 48 -2.80 0.91 -10.68
N GLU A 49 -1.53 1.05 -10.35
CA GLU A 49 -0.46 0.11 -10.71
C GLU A 49 0.74 0.29 -9.78
N VAL A 50 1.51 -0.77 -9.58
CA VAL A 50 2.93 -0.68 -9.20
C VAL A 50 3.73 -1.04 -10.45
N ASP A 51 4.47 -0.09 -11.00
CA ASP A 51 5.23 -0.32 -12.22
C ASP A 51 6.49 -1.18 -11.98
N ASP A 52 7.20 -1.51 -13.06
CA ASP A 52 8.39 -2.38 -12.99
C ASP A 52 9.60 -1.73 -12.29
N HIS A 53 9.52 -0.43 -12.02
CA HIS A 53 10.51 0.31 -11.22
C HIS A 53 10.10 0.44 -9.75
N GLY A 54 8.94 -0.13 -9.35
CA GLY A 54 8.41 -0.07 -8.00
C GLY A 54 7.72 1.24 -7.65
N VAL A 55 7.36 2.06 -8.64
CA VAL A 55 6.59 3.29 -8.40
C VAL A 55 5.11 2.94 -8.31
N LEU A 56 4.48 3.39 -7.23
CA LEU A 56 3.04 3.23 -6.99
C LEU A 56 2.29 4.42 -7.57
N TRP A 57 1.33 4.16 -8.46
CA TRP A 57 0.62 5.19 -9.21
C TRP A 57 -0.83 5.36 -8.76
N PHE A 58 -1.22 6.63 -8.59
CA PHE A 58 -2.56 7.04 -8.15
C PHE A 58 -3.07 8.18 -9.00
N MET A 59 -4.39 8.28 -9.15
CA MET A 59 -5.03 9.47 -9.71
C MET A 59 -5.43 10.42 -8.59
N SER A 60 -5.31 11.71 -8.83
CA SER A 60 -5.67 12.75 -7.86
C SER A 60 -6.11 14.04 -8.55
N SER A 61 -6.59 15.00 -7.74
CA SER A 61 -6.95 16.34 -8.22
C SER A 61 -5.89 17.36 -7.81
N SER A 62 -5.56 18.28 -8.73
CA SER A 62 -4.70 19.42 -8.44
C SER A 62 -5.23 20.33 -7.34
N GLU A 63 -6.53 20.26 -7.06
CA GLU A 63 -7.19 21.05 -6.01
C GLU A 63 -7.24 20.33 -4.66
N SER A 64 -6.72 19.09 -4.57
CA SER A 64 -6.75 18.30 -3.34
C SER A 64 -5.75 18.81 -2.31
N GLU A 65 -6.10 18.63 -1.03
CA GLU A 65 -5.18 18.96 0.07
C GLU A 65 -3.92 18.11 0.04
N HIS A 66 -4.03 16.82 -0.27
CA HIS A 66 -2.87 15.94 -0.34
C HIS A 66 -1.90 16.33 -1.46
N ASN A 67 -2.36 16.84 -2.62
CA ASN A 67 -1.47 17.39 -3.64
C ASN A 67 -0.71 18.62 -3.12
N ARG A 68 -1.39 19.50 -2.39
CA ARG A 68 -0.77 20.67 -1.75
C ARG A 68 0.28 20.25 -0.71
N HIS A 69 -0.06 19.27 0.14
CA HIS A 69 0.88 18.75 1.14
C HIS A 69 2.13 18.13 0.51
N ILE A 70 1.97 17.40 -0.60
CA ILE A 70 3.10 16.80 -1.33
C ILE A 70 4.01 17.89 -1.92
N ALA A 71 3.45 19.01 -2.38
CA ALA A 71 4.24 20.12 -2.88
C ALA A 71 5.08 20.79 -1.77
N GLU A 72 4.61 20.78 -0.53
CA GLU A 72 5.32 21.29 0.65
C GLU A 72 6.35 20.30 1.18
N ASP A 73 5.97 19.03 1.32
CA ASP A 73 6.83 17.92 1.75
C ASP A 73 6.45 16.64 0.98
N PRO A 74 7.33 16.10 0.14
CA PRO A 74 7.05 14.93 -0.68
C PRO A 74 6.99 13.61 0.11
N LYS A 75 7.33 13.60 1.38
CA LYS A 75 7.30 12.39 2.21
C LYS A 75 5.87 11.93 2.44
N VAL A 76 5.63 10.66 2.18
CA VAL A 76 4.33 10.02 2.37
C VAL A 76 4.45 8.66 3.03
N GLN A 77 3.36 8.21 3.64
CA GLN A 77 3.21 6.87 4.18
C GLN A 77 1.93 6.24 3.64
N LEU A 78 2.02 4.99 3.22
CA LEU A 78 0.91 4.23 2.65
C LEU A 78 0.67 2.98 3.50
N TYR A 79 -0.61 2.71 3.78
CA TYR A 79 -1.03 1.53 4.54
C TYR A 79 -2.03 0.74 3.70
N PHE A 80 -1.60 -0.40 3.17
CA PHE A 80 -2.46 -1.34 2.47
C PHE A 80 -2.87 -2.46 3.40
N MET A 81 -4.15 -2.78 3.41
CA MET A 81 -4.73 -3.83 4.24
C MET A 81 -5.63 -4.73 3.41
N ASN A 82 -5.38 -6.03 3.47
CA ASN A 82 -6.25 -7.05 2.88
C ASN A 82 -6.70 -8.03 3.96
N ASP A 83 -7.79 -7.71 4.64
CA ASP A 83 -8.35 -8.53 5.71
C ASP A 83 -8.81 -9.90 5.22
N SER A 84 -9.12 -10.02 3.93
CA SER A 84 -9.59 -11.29 3.37
C SER A 84 -8.51 -12.36 3.35
N SER A 85 -7.24 -11.97 3.31
CA SER A 85 -6.07 -12.85 3.29
C SER A 85 -5.09 -12.60 4.44
N TYR A 86 -5.42 -11.67 5.36
CA TYR A 86 -4.53 -11.26 6.45
C TYR A 86 -3.15 -10.80 5.96
N GLU A 87 -3.15 -10.00 4.91
CA GLU A 87 -1.95 -9.43 4.32
C GLU A 87 -1.95 -7.91 4.49
N TYR A 88 -0.86 -7.38 4.97
CA TYR A 88 -0.71 -5.96 5.26
C TYR A 88 0.65 -5.48 4.80
N VAL A 89 0.70 -4.29 4.21
CA VAL A 89 1.98 -3.67 3.87
C VAL A 89 1.95 -2.18 4.21
N PHE A 90 2.98 -1.75 4.91
CA PHE A 90 3.27 -0.37 5.22
C PHE A 90 4.46 0.10 4.38
N ILE A 91 4.33 1.25 3.74
CA ILE A 91 5.32 1.80 2.82
C ILE A 91 5.63 3.24 3.21
N LYS A 92 6.91 3.56 3.28
CA LYS A 92 7.43 4.93 3.32
C LYS A 92 7.99 5.27 1.94
N GLY A 93 7.66 6.44 1.43
CA GLY A 93 8.10 6.85 0.12
C GLY A 93 8.11 8.36 -0.07
N GLN A 94 8.49 8.75 -1.27
CA GLN A 94 8.40 10.13 -1.74
C GLN A 94 7.44 10.20 -2.92
N ALA A 95 6.52 11.14 -2.85
CA ALA A 95 5.50 11.36 -3.87
C ALA A 95 5.88 12.49 -4.81
N THR A 96 5.55 12.31 -6.07
CA THR A 96 5.65 13.34 -7.12
C THR A 96 4.30 13.49 -7.79
N VAL A 97 3.79 14.71 -7.89
CA VAL A 97 2.55 15.03 -8.62
C VAL A 97 2.90 15.44 -10.05
N SER A 98 2.21 14.88 -11.01
CA SER A 98 2.43 15.14 -12.44
C SER A 98 1.13 15.44 -13.17
N LYS A 99 1.21 16.34 -14.16
CA LYS A 99 0.18 16.59 -15.18
C LYS A 99 0.56 16.01 -16.54
N ASP A 100 1.54 15.12 -16.57
CA ASP A 100 1.98 14.46 -17.79
C ASP A 100 0.81 13.73 -18.46
N ARG A 101 0.59 14.07 -19.73
CA ARG A 101 -0.56 13.59 -20.48
C ARG A 101 -0.52 12.08 -20.73
N GLU A 102 0.65 11.54 -20.98
CA GLU A 102 0.82 10.10 -21.22
C GLU A 102 0.52 9.29 -19.95
N LEU A 103 0.96 9.80 -18.79
CA LEU A 103 0.65 9.18 -17.51
C LEU A 103 -0.84 9.25 -17.17
N ILE A 104 -1.48 10.39 -17.42
CA ILE A 104 -2.92 10.54 -17.21
C ILE A 104 -3.70 9.57 -18.11
N GLU A 105 -3.36 9.47 -19.40
CA GLU A 105 -4.01 8.54 -20.32
C GLU A 105 -3.79 7.07 -19.92
N LYS A 106 -2.57 6.73 -19.49
CA LYS A 106 -2.24 5.37 -19.04
C LYS A 106 -3.08 4.94 -17.84
N TYR A 107 -3.26 5.82 -16.86
CA TYR A 107 -3.92 5.49 -15.59
C TYR A 107 -5.39 5.91 -15.51
N TRP A 108 -5.90 6.58 -16.53
CA TRP A 108 -7.31 6.95 -16.59
C TRP A 108 -8.19 5.70 -16.59
N SER A 109 -9.23 5.73 -15.76
CA SER A 109 -10.30 4.75 -15.80
C SER A 109 -11.65 5.46 -15.79
N ASP A 110 -12.68 4.83 -16.35
CA ASP A 110 -14.04 5.37 -16.37
C ASP A 110 -14.58 5.63 -14.96
N PHE A 111 -14.02 4.97 -13.96
CA PHE A 111 -14.34 5.21 -12.55
C PHE A 111 -13.99 6.63 -12.11
N ALA A 112 -12.97 7.23 -12.73
CA ALA A 112 -12.56 8.61 -12.45
C ALA A 112 -13.61 9.65 -12.89
N ASN A 113 -14.55 9.28 -13.79
CA ASN A 113 -15.66 10.16 -14.17
C ASN A 113 -16.59 10.53 -13.00
N ALA A 114 -16.50 9.84 -11.87
CA ALA A 114 -17.22 10.21 -10.65
C ALA A 114 -16.71 11.52 -10.04
N TRP A 115 -15.48 11.92 -10.35
CA TRP A 115 -14.80 13.10 -9.77
C TRP A 115 -14.36 14.15 -10.80
N PHE A 116 -14.23 13.75 -12.06
CA PHE A 116 -13.70 14.59 -13.13
C PHE A 116 -14.61 14.61 -14.36
N ASP A 117 -14.53 15.68 -15.11
CA ASP A 117 -15.25 15.86 -16.38
C ASP A 117 -14.51 15.22 -17.57
N GLY A 118 -14.04 14.00 -17.39
CA GLY A 118 -13.23 13.27 -18.37
C GLY A 118 -11.73 13.47 -18.17
N LYS A 119 -10.94 12.74 -18.96
CA LYS A 119 -9.46 12.76 -18.88
C LYS A 119 -8.82 14.10 -19.29
N ASP A 120 -9.58 14.97 -19.94
CA ASP A 120 -9.13 16.31 -20.36
C ASP A 120 -9.44 17.39 -19.30
N ASP A 121 -10.08 17.01 -18.20
CA ASP A 121 -10.33 17.92 -17.08
C ASP A 121 -8.99 18.46 -16.53
N PRO A 122 -8.81 19.80 -16.47
CA PRO A 122 -7.54 20.42 -16.08
C PRO A 122 -7.13 20.11 -14.62
N ARG A 123 -8.05 19.62 -13.80
CA ARG A 123 -7.79 19.23 -12.42
C ARG A 123 -7.12 17.87 -12.30
N VAL A 124 -7.19 17.03 -13.31
CA VAL A 124 -6.62 15.67 -13.26
C VAL A 124 -5.11 15.72 -13.10
N THR A 125 -4.61 15.00 -12.13
CA THR A 125 -3.19 14.75 -11.90
C THR A 125 -2.97 13.27 -11.62
N VAL A 126 -1.73 12.82 -11.72
CA VAL A 126 -1.28 11.53 -11.22
C VAL A 126 -0.22 11.74 -10.15
N ILE A 127 -0.22 10.86 -9.16
CA ILE A 127 0.81 10.82 -8.12
C ILE A 127 1.60 9.55 -8.32
N GLY A 128 2.94 9.66 -8.45
CA GLY A 128 3.85 8.54 -8.38
C GLY A 128 4.57 8.52 -7.04
N VAL A 129 4.51 7.41 -6.32
CA VAL A 129 5.21 7.23 -5.05
C VAL A 129 6.37 6.26 -5.25
N LYS A 130 7.59 6.76 -5.04
CA LYS A 130 8.78 5.94 -5.01
C LYS A 130 8.99 5.45 -3.58
N ALA A 131 8.79 4.16 -3.36
CA ALA A 131 9.06 3.51 -2.08
C ALA A 131 10.56 3.49 -1.78
N HIS A 132 10.95 3.60 -0.50
CA HIS A 132 12.34 3.45 -0.05
C HIS A 132 12.46 2.57 1.20
N ASP A 133 11.40 2.39 1.96
CA ASP A 133 11.37 1.61 3.19
C ASP A 133 9.94 1.11 3.43
N GLY A 134 9.78 0.06 4.19
CA GLY A 134 8.49 -0.45 4.53
C GLY A 134 8.54 -1.68 5.42
N TYR A 135 7.36 -2.24 5.65
CA TYR A 135 7.18 -3.43 6.46
C TYR A 135 5.95 -4.20 5.98
N TYR A 136 6.00 -5.52 6.02
CA TYR A 136 4.90 -6.36 5.58
C TYR A 136 4.57 -7.47 6.55
N TYR A 137 3.31 -7.88 6.50
CA TYR A 137 2.78 -9.08 7.15
C TYR A 137 2.03 -9.89 6.11
N GLU A 138 2.26 -11.18 6.06
CA GLU A 138 1.48 -12.10 5.25
C GLU A 138 1.23 -13.42 5.99
N THR A 139 0.21 -14.14 5.59
CA THR A 139 -0.11 -15.46 6.14
C THR A 139 0.43 -16.54 5.21
N LYS A 140 1.25 -17.44 5.72
CA LYS A 140 1.79 -18.60 4.97
C LYS A 140 0.72 -19.59 4.56
N ASP A 141 -0.31 -19.70 5.38
CA ASP A 141 -1.36 -20.70 5.23
C ASP A 141 -2.53 -20.13 4.42
N ASN A 142 -3.21 -20.96 3.66
CA ASN A 142 -4.45 -20.53 3.06
C ASN A 142 -5.47 -20.19 4.17
N LYS A 143 -6.37 -19.26 3.88
CA LYS A 143 -7.35 -18.71 4.83
C LYS A 143 -8.12 -19.77 5.63
N VAL A 144 -8.47 -20.89 5.01
CA VAL A 144 -9.21 -21.99 5.64
C VAL A 144 -8.37 -22.68 6.69
N PHE A 145 -7.09 -22.87 6.42
CA PHE A 145 -6.16 -23.54 7.33
C PHE A 145 -5.81 -22.65 8.54
N ALA A 146 -5.59 -21.35 8.31
CA ALA A 146 -5.37 -20.38 9.38
C ALA A 146 -6.57 -20.27 10.31
N MET A 147 -7.79 -20.23 9.76
CA MET A 147 -9.03 -20.22 10.56
C MET A 147 -9.21 -21.53 11.34
N ALA A 148 -8.95 -22.68 10.72
CA ALA A 148 -9.02 -23.96 11.41
C ALA A 148 -8.04 -24.06 12.57
N LYS A 149 -6.82 -23.55 12.42
CA LYS A 149 -5.83 -23.46 13.51
C LYS A 149 -6.31 -22.58 14.65
N MET A 150 -6.91 -21.42 14.35
CA MET A 150 -7.45 -20.50 15.38
C MET A 150 -8.57 -21.15 16.17
N VAL A 151 -9.52 -21.82 15.49
CA VAL A 151 -10.62 -22.54 16.15
C VAL A 151 -10.09 -23.67 17.02
N PHE A 152 -9.14 -24.46 16.53
CA PHE A 152 -8.52 -25.54 17.29
C PHE A 152 -7.80 -25.02 18.54
N ALA A 153 -7.03 -23.94 18.41
CA ALA A 153 -6.35 -23.29 19.51
C ALA A 153 -7.33 -22.76 20.58
N ALA A 154 -8.44 -22.16 20.14
CA ALA A 154 -9.48 -21.66 21.04
C ALA A 154 -10.18 -22.78 21.85
N VAL A 155 -10.38 -23.94 21.22
CA VAL A 155 -11.05 -25.10 21.85
C VAL A 155 -10.09 -25.89 22.76
N THR A 156 -8.82 -26.03 22.38
CA THR A 156 -7.84 -26.84 23.11
C THR A 156 -7.00 -26.05 24.10
N GLY A 157 -7.08 -24.71 24.10
CA GLY A 157 -6.25 -23.83 24.91
C GLY A 157 -4.76 -23.87 24.52
N SER A 158 -4.41 -24.49 23.38
CA SER A 158 -3.06 -24.46 22.86
C SER A 158 -2.74 -23.07 22.31
N LYS A 159 -1.52 -22.60 22.55
CA LYS A 159 -1.09 -21.34 21.92
C LYS A 159 -0.95 -21.57 20.41
N ASN A 160 -1.61 -20.72 19.65
CA ASN A 160 -1.45 -20.72 18.19
C ASN A 160 -0.01 -20.30 17.86
N GLU A 161 0.73 -21.13 17.11
CA GLU A 161 1.92 -20.65 16.46
C GLU A 161 1.45 -19.74 15.32
N ASP A 162 1.83 -18.48 15.38
CA ASP A 162 1.55 -17.53 14.34
C ASP A 162 2.16 -18.05 13.02
N GLY A 163 1.29 -18.45 12.10
CA GLY A 163 1.69 -18.96 10.78
C GLY A 163 2.04 -17.82 9.80
N GLY A 164 2.20 -16.59 10.31
CA GLY A 164 2.53 -15.42 9.53
C GLY A 164 4.02 -15.34 9.16
N ILE A 165 4.31 -14.56 8.14
CA ILE A 165 5.65 -14.04 7.82
C ILE A 165 5.58 -12.53 7.90
N GLU A 166 6.61 -11.95 8.48
CA GLU A 166 6.77 -10.51 8.53
C GLU A 166 8.19 -10.10 8.22
N GLY A 167 8.41 -8.90 7.76
CA GLY A 167 9.76 -8.40 7.52
C GLY A 167 9.81 -6.99 6.99
N GLY A 168 10.99 -6.41 7.05
CA GLY A 168 11.32 -5.13 6.48
C GLY A 168 11.42 -5.20 4.95
N LEU A 169 11.12 -4.09 4.31
CA LEU A 169 11.23 -3.86 2.88
C LEU A 169 12.22 -2.71 2.67
N ASN A 170 13.36 -3.00 2.12
CA ASN A 170 14.38 -2.00 1.78
C ASN A 170 14.46 -1.88 0.25
N VAL A 171 13.94 -0.81 -0.27
CA VAL A 171 13.82 -0.58 -1.72
C VAL A 171 14.96 0.30 -2.24
#